data_94845c1daa31ff73bd7179f4de41cee4
#
_entry.id   94845c1daa31ff73bd7179f4de41cee4
#
_cell.length_a   1.000
_cell.length_b   1.000
_cell.length_c   1.000
_cell.angle_alpha   90.00
_cell.angle_beta   90.00
_cell.angle_gamma   90.00
#
_symmetry.space_group_name_H-M   'P 1'
#
loop_
_entity.id
_entity.type
_entity.pdbx_description
1 polymer ?
#
loop_
_entity_poly.entity_id
_entity_poly.type
_entity_poly.pdbx_seq_one_letter_code
_entity_poly.pdbx_strand_id
1 'polypeptide(L)'
;MMTAVILMVLCISHLDARQNKDIIANKDVFGELQKPPARFSHDLHMDVFEDEGCGICHHVLDKKTGKLIYQEGEELNCVDCHGRKKAGNTPALREAYHGSCNACHRSMRKKNMKSGPITCGECHPKK
;
A
#
# COMPACT_ATOMS: atom_id res chain seq x y z
N MET A 1 44.54 25.04 10.56
CA MET A 1 43.30 24.85 11.35
C MET A 1 42.09 25.11 10.44
N MET A 2 41.75 24.18 9.55
CA MET A 2 40.52 24.27 8.71
C MET A 2 40.18 22.89 8.17
N THR A 3 39.67 21.97 9.03
CA THR A 3 39.20 20.64 8.60
C THR A 3 38.19 20.07 9.59
N ALA A 4 37.08 20.76 9.86
CA ALA A 4 36.06 20.26 10.76
C ALA A 4 34.62 20.72 10.46
N VAL A 5 34.22 20.98 9.21
CA VAL A 5 32.87 21.51 8.90
C VAL A 5 32.10 20.67 7.86
N ILE A 6 32.61 19.57 7.33
CA ILE A 6 31.98 18.86 6.18
C ILE A 6 31.16 17.62 6.60
N LEU A 7 31.03 17.26 7.88
CA LEU A 7 30.41 15.98 8.26
C LEU A 7 28.97 16.08 8.81
N MET A 8 28.26 17.20 8.65
CA MET A 8 26.94 17.38 9.30
C MET A 8 25.75 17.57 8.35
N VAL A 9 25.88 17.31 7.07
CA VAL A 9 24.78 17.56 6.09
C VAL A 9 24.13 16.28 5.55
N LEU A 10 24.59 15.09 5.88
CA LEU A 10 24.10 13.82 5.28
C LEU A 10 23.01 13.08 6.07
N CYS A 11 22.55 13.59 7.20
CA CYS A 11 21.55 12.89 8.02
C CYS A 11 20.09 13.34 7.85
N ILE A 12 19.78 14.30 6.99
CA ILE A 12 18.41 14.87 6.92
C ILE A 12 17.53 14.19 5.87
N SER A 13 18.10 13.43 4.93
CA SER A 13 17.35 12.87 3.80
C SER A 13 16.63 11.53 4.11
N HIS A 14 16.83 10.92 5.27
CA HIS A 14 16.19 9.62 5.58
C HIS A 14 14.88 9.72 6.36
N LEU A 15 14.49 10.90 6.85
CA LEU A 15 13.23 11.06 7.61
C LEU A 15 11.99 11.25 6.72
N ASP A 16 12.15 11.79 5.52
CA ASP A 16 11.00 12.02 4.61
C ASP A 16 10.47 10.74 3.96
N ALA A 17 11.30 9.72 3.75
CA ALA A 17 10.89 8.46 3.15
C ALA A 17 9.96 7.63 4.07
N ARG A 18 10.06 7.79 5.40
CA ARG A 18 9.22 7.06 6.38
C ARG A 18 7.80 7.63 6.51
N GLN A 19 7.61 8.94 6.34
CA GLN A 19 6.28 9.57 6.49
C GLN A 19 5.34 9.25 5.33
N ASN A 20 5.84 8.88 4.16
CA ASN A 20 5.02 8.63 2.97
C ASN A 20 4.51 7.17 2.87
N LYS A 21 4.99 6.24 3.70
CA LYS A 21 4.57 4.84 3.71
C LYS A 21 3.22 4.59 4.38
N ASP A 22 2.78 5.52 5.23
CA ASP A 22 1.54 5.37 6.01
C ASP A 22 0.31 5.99 5.33
N ILE A 23 0.45 6.49 4.11
CA ILE A 23 -0.64 7.19 3.40
C ILE A 23 -0.70 6.73 1.94
N ILE A 24 -1.88 6.28 1.52
CA ILE A 24 -2.17 5.97 0.12
C ILE A 24 -2.90 7.17 -0.50
N ALA A 25 -2.25 7.90 -1.36
CA ALA A 25 -2.80 9.05 -2.06
C ALA A 25 -2.87 8.87 -3.59
N ASN A 26 -1.79 8.42 -4.22
CA ASN A 26 -1.65 8.22 -5.67
C ASN A 26 -2.23 9.38 -6.51
N LYS A 27 -1.85 10.61 -6.17
CA LYS A 27 -2.35 11.83 -6.84
C LYS A 27 -2.02 11.85 -8.33
N ASP A 28 -0.91 11.25 -8.74
CA ASP A 28 -0.51 11.15 -10.14
C ASP A 28 -1.53 10.37 -10.98
N VAL A 29 -2.21 9.41 -10.37
CA VAL A 29 -3.27 8.62 -11.02
C VAL A 29 -4.65 9.26 -10.86
N PHE A 30 -4.99 9.70 -9.64
CA PHE A 30 -6.33 10.18 -9.34
C PHE A 30 -6.53 11.67 -9.57
N GLY A 31 -5.45 12.48 -9.59
CA GLY A 31 -5.53 13.92 -9.59
C GLY A 31 -6.06 14.44 -8.26
N GLU A 32 -7.09 15.27 -8.29
CA GLU A 32 -7.74 15.75 -7.08
C GLU A 32 -8.53 14.62 -6.40
N LEU A 33 -8.28 14.43 -5.12
CA LEU A 33 -8.89 13.36 -4.35
C LEU A 33 -10.27 13.77 -3.83
N GLN A 34 -11.29 12.95 -4.08
CA GLN A 34 -12.64 13.14 -3.55
C GLN A 34 -12.76 12.89 -2.04
N LYS A 35 -11.82 12.15 -1.46
CA LYS A 35 -11.71 11.85 -0.03
C LYS A 35 -10.27 12.09 0.42
N PRO A 36 -10.05 12.35 1.72
CA PRO A 36 -8.69 12.38 2.25
C PRO A 36 -7.92 11.10 1.88
N PRO A 37 -6.59 11.15 1.79
CA PRO A 37 -5.77 9.97 1.59
C PRO A 37 -6.08 8.88 2.61
N ALA A 38 -6.07 7.63 2.18
CA ALA A 38 -6.27 6.52 3.10
C ALA A 38 -5.04 6.34 4.00
N ARG A 39 -5.29 6.08 5.29
CA ARG A 39 -4.23 5.69 6.22
C ARG A 39 -3.92 4.21 6.04
N PHE A 40 -2.63 3.92 5.94
CA PHE A 40 -2.13 2.56 5.79
C PHE A 40 -0.77 2.45 6.48
N SER A 41 -0.62 1.59 7.45
CA SER A 41 0.67 1.28 8.06
C SER A 41 1.18 -0.05 7.53
N HIS A 42 2.19 0.01 6.65
CA HIS A 42 2.81 -1.18 6.12
C HIS A 42 3.48 -2.00 7.23
N ASP A 43 4.21 -1.33 8.12
CA ASP A 43 4.91 -1.98 9.23
C ASP A 43 3.93 -2.77 10.12
N LEU A 44 2.76 -2.20 10.45
CA LEU A 44 1.73 -2.92 11.22
C LEU A 44 1.23 -4.19 10.52
N HIS A 45 1.09 -4.17 9.20
CA HIS A 45 0.68 -5.35 8.44
C HIS A 45 1.77 -6.41 8.41
N MET A 46 3.04 -5.99 8.28
CA MET A 46 4.20 -6.88 8.36
C MET A 46 4.29 -7.54 9.73
N ASP A 47 4.13 -6.79 10.82
CA ASP A 47 4.14 -7.32 12.19
C ASP A 47 3.03 -8.36 12.44
N VAL A 48 1.86 -8.20 11.78
CA VAL A 48 0.72 -9.11 11.97
C VAL A 48 0.85 -10.39 11.16
N PHE A 49 1.45 -10.33 9.97
CA PHE A 49 1.47 -11.45 9.03
C PHE A 49 2.83 -12.13 8.91
N GLU A 50 3.88 -11.54 9.50
CA GLU A 50 5.25 -12.02 9.40
C GLU A 50 5.71 -12.22 7.94
N ASP A 51 6.69 -13.08 7.69
CA ASP A 51 7.28 -13.27 6.36
C ASP A 51 6.33 -13.87 5.32
N GLU A 52 5.29 -14.59 5.74
CA GLU A 52 4.30 -15.18 4.82
C GLU A 52 3.25 -14.17 4.33
N GLY A 53 3.24 -12.97 4.91
CA GLY A 53 2.19 -11.97 4.69
C GLY A 53 2.29 -11.17 3.40
N CYS A 54 3.46 -11.08 2.78
CA CYS A 54 3.65 -10.28 1.57
C CYS A 54 2.67 -10.67 0.45
N GLY A 55 2.49 -11.96 0.22
CA GLY A 55 1.60 -12.51 -0.81
C GLY A 55 0.10 -12.30 -0.57
N ILE A 56 -0.30 -11.81 0.62
CA ILE A 56 -1.69 -11.42 0.88
C ILE A 56 -2.07 -10.18 0.08
N CYS A 57 -1.10 -9.29 -0.15
CA CYS A 57 -1.30 -8.02 -0.84
C CYS A 57 -0.55 -7.93 -2.17
N HIS A 58 0.72 -8.39 -2.20
CA HIS A 58 1.56 -8.30 -3.39
C HIS A 58 1.38 -9.51 -4.29
N HIS A 59 1.22 -9.25 -5.58
CA HIS A 59 1.07 -10.28 -6.60
C HIS A 59 1.57 -9.80 -7.95
N VAL A 60 1.95 -10.74 -8.77
CA VAL A 60 2.22 -10.54 -10.20
C VAL A 60 1.33 -11.46 -11.03
N LEU A 61 1.08 -11.10 -12.27
CA LEU A 61 0.36 -11.96 -13.21
C LEU A 61 1.34 -12.95 -13.83
N ASP A 62 1.21 -14.22 -13.51
CA ASP A 62 1.90 -15.28 -14.21
C ASP A 62 1.35 -15.39 -15.65
N LYS A 63 2.16 -14.98 -16.63
CA LYS A 63 1.79 -14.95 -18.04
C LYS A 63 1.51 -16.34 -18.63
N LYS A 64 2.06 -17.41 -18.03
CA LYS A 64 1.87 -18.78 -18.51
C LYS A 64 0.52 -19.35 -18.07
N THR A 65 0.13 -19.10 -16.85
CA THR A 65 -1.08 -19.67 -16.26
C THR A 65 -2.24 -18.69 -16.22
N GLY A 66 -2.00 -17.39 -16.40
CA GLY A 66 -2.99 -16.31 -16.24
C GLY A 66 -3.44 -16.09 -14.79
N LYS A 67 -2.75 -16.68 -13.81
CA LYS A 67 -3.08 -16.56 -12.39
C LYS A 67 -2.26 -15.47 -11.72
N LEU A 68 -2.84 -14.89 -10.67
CA LEU A 68 -2.08 -14.03 -9.76
C LEU A 68 -1.30 -14.92 -8.79
N ILE A 69 -0.01 -14.67 -8.71
CA ILE A 69 0.93 -15.38 -7.82
C ILE A 69 1.76 -14.37 -7.04
N TYR A 70 2.22 -14.76 -5.86
CA TYR A 70 3.28 -14.03 -5.18
C TYR A 70 4.64 -14.46 -5.74
N GLN A 71 5.51 -13.48 -5.94
CA GLN A 71 6.90 -13.71 -6.34
C GLN A 71 7.79 -12.80 -5.50
N GLU A 72 8.65 -13.38 -4.70
CA GLU A 72 9.60 -12.65 -3.84
C GLU A 72 10.51 -11.74 -4.68
N GLY A 73 10.69 -10.50 -4.22
CA GLY A 73 11.46 -9.47 -4.91
C GLY A 73 10.67 -8.71 -5.98
N GLU A 74 9.39 -9.04 -6.19
CA GLU A 74 8.49 -8.36 -7.14
C GLU A 74 7.32 -7.67 -6.39
N GLU A 75 7.59 -7.13 -5.19
CA GLU A 75 6.62 -6.40 -4.36
C GLU A 75 6.39 -4.98 -4.92
N LEU A 76 5.85 -4.90 -6.13
CA LEU A 76 5.52 -3.65 -6.81
C LEU A 76 4.36 -2.92 -6.11
N ASN A 77 4.29 -1.60 -6.29
CA ASN A 77 3.13 -0.85 -5.82
C ASN A 77 1.92 -1.17 -6.70
N CYS A 78 0.71 -1.12 -6.11
CA CYS A 78 -0.52 -1.36 -6.86
C CYS A 78 -0.63 -0.46 -8.12
N VAL A 79 -0.14 0.78 -8.03
CA VAL A 79 -0.18 1.77 -9.10
C VAL A 79 0.66 1.39 -10.32
N ASP A 80 1.67 0.55 -10.16
CA ASP A 80 2.56 0.14 -11.26
C ASP A 80 1.83 -0.76 -12.28
N CYS A 81 0.75 -1.44 -11.83
CA CYS A 81 -0.06 -2.31 -12.68
C CYS A 81 -1.52 -1.85 -12.81
N HIS A 82 -2.06 -1.15 -11.79
CA HIS A 82 -3.45 -0.72 -11.74
C HIS A 82 -3.59 0.77 -12.05
N GLY A 83 -4.13 1.10 -13.21
CA GLY A 83 -4.35 2.49 -13.63
C GLY A 83 -5.67 3.07 -13.09
N ARG A 84 -5.97 4.32 -13.49
CA ARG A 84 -7.23 5.01 -13.13
C ARG A 84 -8.48 4.29 -13.64
N LYS A 85 -8.37 3.59 -14.76
CA LYS A 85 -9.47 2.83 -15.39
C LYS A 85 -9.08 1.36 -15.48
N LYS A 86 -10.10 0.51 -15.50
CA LYS A 86 -9.94 -0.92 -15.76
C LYS A 86 -9.29 -1.14 -17.13
N ALA A 87 -8.34 -2.06 -17.24
CA ALA A 87 -7.69 -2.47 -18.48
C ALA A 87 -7.80 -4.00 -18.65
N GLY A 88 -8.59 -4.45 -19.59
CA GLY A 88 -8.89 -5.87 -19.75
C GLY A 88 -9.46 -6.48 -18.47
N ASN A 89 -8.78 -7.48 -17.93
CA ASN A 89 -9.14 -8.12 -16.65
C ASN A 89 -8.50 -7.45 -15.42
N THR A 90 -7.57 -6.51 -15.61
CA THR A 90 -6.92 -5.78 -14.51
C THR A 90 -7.88 -4.71 -13.99
N PRO A 91 -8.31 -4.76 -12.72
CA PRO A 91 -9.20 -3.76 -12.13
C PRO A 91 -8.53 -2.38 -12.08
N ALA A 92 -9.33 -1.33 -12.01
CA ALA A 92 -8.81 0.00 -11.76
C ALA A 92 -8.19 0.08 -10.36
N LEU A 93 -7.26 1.01 -10.16
CA LEU A 93 -6.49 1.16 -8.92
C LEU A 93 -7.38 1.29 -7.68
N ARG A 94 -8.47 2.05 -7.77
CA ARG A 94 -9.43 2.19 -6.66
C ARG A 94 -10.06 0.85 -6.29
N GLU A 95 -10.50 0.09 -7.27
CA GLU A 95 -11.12 -1.22 -7.09
C GLU A 95 -10.11 -2.25 -6.57
N ALA A 96 -8.85 -2.16 -7.01
CA ALA A 96 -7.77 -3.01 -6.49
C ALA A 96 -7.56 -2.79 -4.99
N TYR A 97 -7.40 -1.55 -4.53
CA TYR A 97 -7.28 -1.23 -3.11
C TYR A 97 -8.53 -1.64 -2.31
N HIS A 98 -9.71 -1.21 -2.76
CA HIS A 98 -10.95 -1.50 -2.03
C HIS A 98 -11.24 -3.00 -1.98
N GLY A 99 -10.97 -3.71 -3.08
CA GLY A 99 -11.12 -5.17 -3.13
C GLY A 99 -10.20 -5.87 -2.14
N SER A 100 -8.92 -5.56 -2.17
CA SER A 100 -7.92 -6.21 -1.32
C SER A 100 -8.14 -5.89 0.17
N CYS A 101 -8.12 -4.62 0.56
CA CYS A 101 -8.21 -4.21 1.97
C CYS A 101 -9.55 -4.62 2.60
N ASN A 102 -10.67 -4.30 1.95
CA ASN A 102 -11.99 -4.62 2.51
C ASN A 102 -12.28 -6.12 2.56
N ALA A 103 -11.84 -6.90 1.57
CA ALA A 103 -12.05 -8.35 1.59
C ALA A 103 -11.33 -8.99 2.77
N CYS A 104 -10.05 -8.65 2.97
CA CYS A 104 -9.27 -9.16 4.09
C CYS A 104 -9.86 -8.74 5.44
N HIS A 105 -10.07 -7.43 5.68
CA HIS A 105 -10.58 -6.93 6.95
C HIS A 105 -11.97 -7.48 7.29
N ARG A 106 -12.86 -7.61 6.32
CA ARG A 106 -14.19 -8.23 6.51
C ARG A 106 -14.10 -9.72 6.81
N SER A 107 -13.17 -10.43 6.14
CA SER A 107 -12.93 -11.85 6.41
C SER A 107 -12.43 -12.08 7.83
N MET A 108 -11.45 -11.29 8.27
CA MET A 108 -10.92 -11.35 9.65
C MET A 108 -12.02 -11.06 10.68
N ARG A 109 -12.83 -10.01 10.45
CA ARG A 109 -13.96 -9.68 11.33
C ARG A 109 -15.00 -10.80 11.43
N LYS A 110 -15.33 -11.46 10.31
CA LYS A 110 -16.23 -12.63 10.31
C LYS A 110 -15.69 -13.81 11.12
N LYS A 111 -14.37 -13.94 11.20
CA LYS A 111 -13.68 -14.95 12.00
C LYS A 111 -13.45 -14.53 13.45
N ASN A 112 -14.02 -13.40 13.91
CA ASN A 112 -13.78 -12.80 15.21
C ASN A 112 -12.29 -12.51 15.50
N MET A 113 -11.51 -12.25 14.47
CA MET A 113 -10.11 -11.85 14.58
C MET A 113 -10.00 -10.33 14.63
N LYS A 114 -8.94 -9.82 15.25
CA LYS A 114 -8.60 -8.41 15.18
C LYS A 114 -8.42 -8.01 13.70
N SER A 115 -9.10 -6.95 13.28
CA SER A 115 -9.08 -6.50 11.88
C SER A 115 -8.92 -5.01 11.77
N GLY A 116 -8.48 -4.54 10.60
CA GLY A 116 -8.44 -3.14 10.26
C GLY A 116 -9.82 -2.55 9.94
N PRO A 117 -9.86 -1.27 9.52
CA PRO A 117 -11.07 -0.54 9.20
C PRO A 117 -11.82 -1.13 8.00
N ILE A 118 -13.15 -0.97 8.00
CA ILE A 118 -14.01 -1.43 6.89
C ILE A 118 -14.97 -0.35 6.37
N THR A 119 -14.96 0.84 6.96
CA THR A 119 -15.82 1.94 6.54
C THR A 119 -15.01 3.06 5.88
N CYS A 120 -15.69 3.85 5.04
CA CYS A 120 -15.04 4.95 4.33
C CYS A 120 -14.32 5.94 5.28
N GLY A 121 -14.96 6.31 6.39
CA GLY A 121 -14.42 7.32 7.30
C GLY A 121 -13.28 6.81 8.18
N GLU A 122 -13.22 5.50 8.42
CA GLU A 122 -12.11 4.89 9.17
C GLU A 122 -10.85 4.81 8.32
N CYS A 123 -10.98 4.49 7.01
CA CYS A 123 -9.85 4.45 6.08
C CYS A 123 -9.44 5.85 5.60
N HIS A 124 -10.42 6.76 5.39
CA HIS A 124 -10.27 8.12 4.91
C HIS A 124 -10.70 9.15 5.96
N PRO A 125 -9.98 9.26 7.08
CA PRO A 125 -10.39 10.15 8.15
C PRO A 125 -10.30 11.62 7.73
N LYS A 126 -11.33 12.40 8.06
CA LYS A 126 -11.25 13.86 7.96
C LYS A 126 -10.21 14.35 8.98
N LYS A 127 -9.47 15.39 8.60
CA LYS A 127 -8.57 16.07 9.53
C LYS A 127 -9.38 16.71 10.63
#